data_e8d7be2a9ca877161905da4c32cae4c3
#
_entry.id   e8d7be2a9ca877161905da4c32cae4c3
#
_cell.length_a   1.000
_cell.length_b   1.000
_cell.length_c   1.000
_cell.angle_alpha   90.00
_cell.angle_beta   90.00
_cell.angle_gamma   90.00
#
_symmetry.space_group_name_H-M   'P 1'
#
loop_
_entity.id
_entity.type
_entity.pdbx_description
1 polymer ?
#
loop_
_entity_poly.entity_id
_entity_poly.type
_entity_poly.pdbx_seq_one_letter_code
_entity_poly.pdbx_strand_id
1 'polypeptide(L)'
;MIEIKNISKTFHQKKQSFKALDNVNLNIEKGDIVGIIGFSGAGKSTLIRTVNLLEKPDNGQIIINGTDFTRLKPKQLAKERKKIGMIFQHFNLLSSRTVFENIALPMELENLSKGKIIDKVNELLKIVGLEDKAN
;
A
#
# COMPACT_ATOMS: atom_id res chain seq x y z
N MET A 1 -0.17 -15.14 -2.12
CA MET A 1 0.02 -15.23 -3.58
C MET A 1 -0.52 -13.97 -4.23
N ILE A 2 0.25 -13.37 -5.14
CA ILE A 2 -0.14 -12.19 -5.92
C ILE A 2 0.07 -12.53 -7.40
N GLU A 3 -0.97 -12.34 -8.20
CA GLU A 3 -0.90 -12.52 -9.65
C GLU A 3 -1.21 -11.18 -10.33
N ILE A 4 -0.29 -10.73 -11.15
CA ILE A 4 -0.41 -9.53 -11.99
C ILE A 4 -0.51 -10.01 -13.44
N LYS A 5 -1.62 -9.67 -14.12
CA LYS A 5 -1.91 -10.16 -15.48
C LYS A 5 -2.14 -8.98 -16.42
N ASN A 6 -1.25 -8.83 -17.40
CA ASN A 6 -1.34 -7.87 -18.51
C ASN A 6 -1.59 -6.43 -18.04
N ILE A 7 -0.96 -6.03 -16.94
CA ILE A 7 -1.12 -4.68 -16.38
C ILE A 7 -0.44 -3.65 -17.25
N SER A 8 -1.22 -2.66 -17.66
CA SER A 8 -0.73 -1.48 -18.36
C SER A 8 -1.22 -0.20 -17.68
N LYS A 9 -0.36 0.81 -17.65
CA LYS A 9 -0.67 2.12 -17.11
C LYS A 9 0.01 3.22 -17.92
N THR A 10 -0.80 4.18 -18.37
CA THR A 10 -0.35 5.37 -19.08
C THR A 10 -0.76 6.61 -18.29
N PHE A 11 0.16 7.52 -18.08
CA PHE A 11 -0.13 8.84 -17.54
C PHE A 11 -0.24 9.85 -18.67
N HIS A 12 -1.29 10.65 -18.66
CA HIS A 12 -1.54 11.71 -19.63
C HIS A 12 -1.24 13.08 -18.99
N GLN A 13 -0.25 13.78 -19.52
CA GLN A 13 0.04 15.18 -19.17
C GLN A 13 -0.20 16.06 -20.41
N LYS A 14 -0.79 17.24 -20.20
CA LYS A 14 -1.33 18.22 -21.19
C LYS A 14 -0.93 18.06 -22.68
N LYS A 15 0.26 17.56 -23.02
CA LYS A 15 0.73 17.35 -24.41
C LYS A 15 1.53 16.07 -24.63
N GLN A 16 1.70 15.25 -23.58
CA GLN A 16 2.50 14.03 -23.67
C GLN A 16 1.82 12.89 -22.91
N SER A 17 1.94 11.70 -23.45
CA SER A 17 1.53 10.47 -22.77
C SER A 17 2.76 9.65 -22.45
N PHE A 18 2.86 9.21 -21.21
CA PHE A 18 3.94 8.36 -20.73
C PHE A 18 3.38 7.01 -20.28
N LYS A 19 3.77 5.95 -20.94
CA LYS A 19 3.41 4.58 -20.59
C LYS A 19 4.34 4.09 -19.49
N ALA A 20 3.86 4.10 -18.26
CA ALA A 20 4.64 3.71 -17.08
C ALA A 20 4.70 2.20 -16.87
N LEU A 21 3.65 1.48 -17.26
CA LEU A 21 3.58 0.02 -17.24
C LEU A 21 3.06 -0.46 -18.60
N ASP A 22 3.70 -1.46 -19.17
CA ASP A 22 3.33 -2.03 -20.45
C ASP A 22 3.23 -3.55 -20.37
N ASN A 23 2.00 -4.06 -20.35
CA ASN A 23 1.68 -5.50 -20.36
C ASN A 23 2.49 -6.30 -19.32
N VAL A 24 2.61 -5.77 -18.11
CA VAL A 24 3.38 -6.40 -17.03
C VAL A 24 2.66 -7.63 -16.52
N ASN A 25 3.41 -8.72 -16.45
CA ASN A 25 2.96 -9.99 -15.88
C ASN A 25 3.93 -10.41 -14.77
N LEU A 26 3.42 -10.78 -13.60
CA LEU A 26 4.23 -11.21 -12.46
C LEU A 26 3.40 -12.14 -11.58
N ASN A 27 4.02 -13.22 -11.13
CA ASN A 27 3.46 -14.11 -10.11
C ASN A 27 4.38 -14.13 -8.89
N ILE A 28 3.79 -13.96 -7.69
CA ILE A 28 4.51 -14.00 -6.42
C ILE A 28 3.79 -15.01 -5.53
N GLU A 29 4.51 -16.04 -5.13
CA GLU A 29 3.98 -17.08 -4.28
C GLU A 29 3.90 -16.64 -2.81
N LYS A 30 3.17 -17.41 -2.02
CA LYS A 30 3.08 -17.16 -0.59
C LYS A 30 4.42 -17.44 0.08
N GLY A 31 4.97 -16.44 0.77
CA GLY A 31 6.25 -16.52 1.48
C GLY A 31 7.43 -15.96 0.69
N ASP A 32 7.25 -15.62 -0.57
CA ASP A 32 8.30 -15.02 -1.38
C ASP A 32 8.70 -13.62 -0.91
N ILE A 33 9.96 -13.30 -1.10
CA ILE A 33 10.52 -11.94 -1.04
C ILE A 33 10.98 -11.58 -2.44
N VAL A 34 10.32 -10.62 -3.06
CA VAL A 34 10.58 -10.20 -4.45
C VAL A 34 11.17 -8.81 -4.49
N GLY A 35 12.33 -8.66 -5.13
CA GLY A 35 12.97 -7.38 -5.41
C GLY A 35 12.64 -6.88 -6.82
N ILE A 36 12.18 -5.61 -6.93
CA ILE A 36 11.96 -4.95 -8.21
C ILE A 36 13.05 -3.91 -8.41
N ILE A 37 13.93 -4.15 -9.39
CA ILE A 37 15.08 -3.29 -9.71
C ILE A 37 14.89 -2.61 -11.07
N GLY A 38 15.57 -1.49 -11.28
CA GLY A 38 15.54 -0.73 -12.53
C GLY A 38 15.93 0.73 -12.31
N PHE A 39 16.19 1.46 -13.40
CA PHE A 39 16.53 2.87 -13.36
C PHE A 39 15.42 3.76 -12.77
N SER A 40 15.78 4.99 -12.39
CA SER A 40 14.77 5.99 -12.00
C SER A 40 13.79 6.21 -13.18
N GLY A 41 12.51 6.31 -12.89
CA GLY A 41 11.47 6.43 -13.92
C GLY A 41 11.04 5.13 -14.59
N ALA A 42 11.63 3.96 -14.29
CA ALA A 42 11.27 2.67 -14.90
C ALA A 42 9.91 2.09 -14.49
N GLY A 43 9.08 2.84 -13.77
CA GLY A 43 7.73 2.39 -13.39
C GLY A 43 7.62 1.58 -12.09
N LYS A 44 8.74 1.34 -11.35
CA LYS A 44 8.74 0.53 -10.13
C LYS A 44 7.72 0.97 -9.09
N SER A 45 7.72 2.26 -8.75
CA SER A 45 6.76 2.82 -7.76
C SER A 45 5.33 2.78 -8.30
N THR A 46 5.14 2.94 -9.60
CA THR A 46 3.83 2.79 -10.25
C THR A 46 3.34 1.36 -10.11
N LEU A 47 4.19 0.36 -10.38
CA LEU A 47 3.84 -1.05 -10.23
C LEU A 47 3.42 -1.38 -8.80
N ILE A 48 4.22 -0.98 -7.79
CA ILE A 48 3.90 -1.22 -6.37
C ILE A 48 2.57 -0.55 -5.98
N ARG A 49 2.33 0.70 -6.42
CA ARG A 49 1.07 1.39 -6.16
C ARG A 49 -0.11 0.76 -6.90
N THR A 50 0.15 0.14 -8.04
CA THR A 50 -0.87 -0.55 -8.82
C THR A 50 -1.27 -1.86 -8.15
N VAL A 51 -0.34 -2.58 -7.53
CA VAL A 51 -0.63 -3.85 -6.83
C VAL A 51 -1.75 -3.71 -5.79
N ASN A 52 -1.75 -2.62 -5.03
CA ASN A 52 -2.82 -2.35 -4.05
C ASN A 52 -3.89 -1.37 -4.56
N LEU A 53 -3.90 -1.10 -5.88
CA LEU A 53 -4.82 -0.17 -6.56
C LEU A 53 -4.81 1.27 -6.01
N LEU A 54 -3.75 1.74 -5.34
CA LEU A 54 -3.56 3.17 -5.09
C LEU A 54 -3.41 3.92 -6.42
N GLU A 55 -2.82 3.25 -7.41
CA GLU A 55 -2.83 3.66 -8.82
C GLU A 55 -3.67 2.66 -9.61
N LYS A 56 -4.76 3.11 -10.21
CA LYS A 56 -5.63 2.21 -11.00
C LYS A 56 -4.98 1.93 -12.35
N PRO A 57 -4.78 0.66 -12.74
CA PRO A 57 -4.32 0.32 -14.06
C PRO A 57 -5.35 0.67 -15.14
N ASP A 58 -4.91 0.89 -16.37
CA ASP A 58 -5.79 1.11 -17.51
C ASP A 58 -6.33 -0.23 -18.02
N ASN A 59 -5.50 -1.29 -17.96
CA ASN A 59 -5.86 -2.64 -18.38
C ASN A 59 -5.23 -3.67 -17.45
N GLY A 60 -5.74 -4.90 -17.54
CA GLY A 60 -5.23 -6.07 -16.83
C GLY A 60 -5.95 -6.37 -15.52
N GLN A 61 -5.41 -7.32 -14.78
CA GLN A 61 -6.00 -7.83 -13.54
C GLN A 61 -4.95 -7.97 -12.45
N ILE A 62 -5.35 -7.72 -11.21
CA ILE A 62 -4.53 -7.96 -10.02
C ILE A 62 -5.32 -8.85 -9.09
N ILE A 63 -4.80 -10.05 -8.88
CA ILE A 63 -5.42 -11.06 -8.03
C ILE A 63 -4.54 -11.26 -6.81
N ILE A 64 -5.09 -11.03 -5.62
CA ILE A 64 -4.39 -11.23 -4.34
C ILE A 64 -5.15 -12.28 -3.53
N ASN A 65 -4.49 -13.37 -3.21
CA ASN A 65 -5.08 -14.50 -2.49
C ASN A 65 -6.42 -14.95 -3.11
N GLY A 66 -6.48 -15.06 -4.45
CA GLY A 66 -7.66 -15.47 -5.20
C GLY A 66 -8.73 -14.38 -5.39
N THR A 67 -8.56 -13.20 -4.82
CA THR A 67 -9.50 -12.08 -4.97
C THR A 67 -9.02 -11.12 -6.06
N ASP A 68 -9.83 -10.90 -7.10
CA ASP A 68 -9.53 -9.89 -8.14
C ASP A 68 -9.82 -8.49 -7.62
N PHE A 69 -8.76 -7.77 -7.27
CA PHE A 69 -8.83 -6.41 -6.74
C PHE A 69 -9.35 -5.40 -7.75
N THR A 70 -9.11 -5.63 -9.05
CA THR A 70 -9.52 -4.71 -10.13
C THR A 70 -11.03 -4.64 -10.29
N ARG A 71 -11.76 -5.66 -9.81
CA ARG A 71 -13.23 -5.75 -9.87
C ARG A 71 -13.94 -5.36 -8.59
N LEU A 72 -13.22 -5.08 -7.52
CA LEU A 72 -13.81 -4.73 -6.24
C LEU A 72 -14.46 -3.35 -6.27
N LYS A 73 -15.64 -3.25 -5.64
CA LYS A 73 -16.27 -1.96 -5.36
C LYS A 73 -15.45 -1.17 -4.33
N PRO A 74 -15.51 0.18 -4.29
CA PRO A 74 -14.66 0.98 -3.40
C PRO A 74 -14.67 0.56 -1.93
N LYS A 75 -15.84 0.22 -1.37
CA LYS A 75 -15.96 -0.26 0.02
C LYS A 75 -15.26 -1.60 0.25
N GLN A 76 -15.37 -2.52 -0.70
CA GLN A 76 -14.72 -3.83 -0.64
C GLN A 76 -13.20 -3.68 -0.76
N LEU A 77 -12.75 -2.86 -1.71
CA LEU A 77 -11.32 -2.56 -1.90
C LEU A 77 -10.71 -1.93 -0.65
N ALA A 78 -11.40 -0.98 -0.01
CA ALA A 78 -10.96 -0.38 1.24
C ALA A 78 -10.77 -1.42 2.35
N LYS A 79 -11.70 -2.40 2.44
CA LYS A 79 -11.59 -3.52 3.40
C LYS A 79 -10.39 -4.42 3.10
N GLU A 80 -10.16 -4.76 1.83
CA GLU A 80 -9.05 -5.63 1.44
C GLU A 80 -7.69 -4.95 1.60
N ARG A 81 -7.60 -3.63 1.33
CA ARG A 81 -6.38 -2.84 1.54
C ARG A 81 -5.90 -2.83 2.99
N LYS A 82 -6.79 -2.95 3.97
CA LYS A 82 -6.40 -3.04 5.39
C LYS A 82 -5.53 -4.27 5.70
N LYS A 83 -5.57 -5.28 4.84
CA LYS A 83 -4.76 -6.51 4.97
C LYS A 83 -3.37 -6.38 4.34
N ILE A 84 -3.08 -5.25 3.69
CA ILE A 84 -1.82 -5.00 2.96
C ILE A 84 -1.06 -3.89 3.66
N GLY A 85 0.08 -4.22 4.27
CA GLY A 85 1.01 -3.21 4.77
C GLY A 85 1.78 -2.57 3.61
N MET A 86 1.97 -1.24 3.67
CA MET A 86 2.78 -0.52 2.69
C MET A 86 3.69 0.48 3.39
N ILE A 87 4.99 0.41 3.09
CA ILE A 87 5.96 1.41 3.51
C ILE A 87 6.17 2.36 2.33
N PHE A 88 5.91 3.64 2.55
CA PHE A 88 6.04 4.67 1.51
C PHE A 88 7.45 5.27 1.48
N GLN A 89 7.84 5.83 0.34
CA GLN A 89 9.11 6.57 0.20
C GLN A 89 9.15 7.85 1.05
N HIS A 90 7.99 8.50 1.24
CA HIS A 90 7.81 9.62 2.14
C HIS A 90 7.10 9.14 3.40
N PHE A 91 7.30 9.84 4.50
CA PHE A 91 6.80 9.40 5.82
C PHE A 91 5.27 9.22 5.86
N ASN A 92 4.52 10.00 5.07
CA ASN A 92 3.05 9.97 5.01
C ASN A 92 2.40 10.09 6.40
N LEU A 93 3.04 10.82 7.28
CA LEU A 93 2.52 11.14 8.60
C LEU A 93 1.55 12.31 8.52
N LEU A 94 0.52 12.28 9.34
CA LEU A 94 -0.34 13.43 9.57
C LEU A 94 0.37 14.42 10.48
N SER A 95 0.78 15.57 9.93
CA SER A 95 1.53 16.60 10.64
C SER A 95 0.73 17.26 11.77
N SER A 96 -0.59 17.14 11.75
CA SER A 96 -1.50 17.62 12.79
C SER A 96 -1.67 16.63 13.96
N ARG A 97 -0.99 15.47 13.92
CA ARG A 97 -1.08 14.43 14.93
C ARG A 97 0.28 14.15 15.55
N THR A 98 0.28 13.75 16.81
CA THR A 98 1.47 13.27 17.52
C THR A 98 1.96 11.94 16.95
N VAL A 99 3.12 11.46 17.40
CA VAL A 99 3.62 10.12 17.04
C VAL A 99 2.64 9.04 17.50
N PHE A 100 2.17 9.16 18.76
CA PHE A 100 1.17 8.25 19.29
C PHE A 100 -0.09 8.17 18.41
N GLU A 101 -0.65 9.32 18.04
CA GLU A 101 -1.87 9.41 17.25
C GLU A 101 -1.69 8.91 15.81
N ASN A 102 -0.51 9.10 15.20
CA ASN A 102 -0.19 8.53 13.91
C ASN A 102 -0.14 6.99 13.94
N ILE A 103 0.45 6.42 15.01
CA ILE A 103 0.48 4.95 15.20
C ILE A 103 -0.91 4.42 15.54
N ALA A 104 -1.71 5.16 16.30
CA ALA A 104 -3.06 4.77 16.71
C ALA A 104 -4.06 4.73 15.54
N LEU A 105 -3.86 5.58 14.53
CA LEU A 105 -4.83 5.80 13.45
C LEU A 105 -5.37 4.52 12.78
N PRO A 106 -4.58 3.53 12.38
CA PRO A 106 -5.10 2.30 11.78
C PRO A 106 -6.05 1.55 12.73
N MET A 107 -5.73 1.53 14.02
CA MET A 107 -6.51 0.85 15.05
C MET A 107 -7.81 1.60 15.37
N GLU A 108 -7.79 2.94 15.33
CA GLU A 108 -8.98 3.79 15.40
C GLU A 108 -9.95 3.47 14.25
N LEU A 109 -9.43 3.36 13.02
CA LEU A 109 -10.20 3.01 11.82
C LEU A 109 -10.79 1.58 11.87
N GLU A 110 -10.27 0.72 12.71
CA GLU A 110 -10.79 -0.62 12.99
C GLU A 110 -11.74 -0.66 14.20
N ASN A 111 -12.01 0.49 14.81
CA ASN A 111 -12.87 0.65 15.99
C ASN A 111 -12.40 -0.19 17.20
N LEU A 112 -11.09 -0.34 17.39
CA LEU A 112 -10.57 -0.95 18.60
C LEU A 112 -10.89 -0.09 19.83
N SER A 113 -11.03 -0.72 21.00
CA SER A 113 -11.22 0.01 22.25
C SER A 113 -9.98 0.83 22.61
N LYS A 114 -10.19 1.98 23.25
CA LYS A 114 -9.10 2.91 23.64
C LYS A 114 -7.99 2.20 24.44
N GLY A 115 -8.33 1.33 25.39
CA GLY A 115 -7.34 0.58 26.16
C GLY A 115 -6.44 -0.27 25.27
N LYS A 116 -7.02 -1.05 24.35
CA LYS A 116 -6.24 -1.87 23.41
C LYS A 116 -5.35 -1.03 22.48
N ILE A 117 -5.80 0.16 22.07
CA ILE A 117 -4.99 1.08 21.27
C ILE A 117 -3.79 1.55 22.08
N ILE A 118 -3.99 2.02 23.32
CA ILE A 118 -2.93 2.50 24.20
C ILE A 118 -1.88 1.41 24.41
N ASP A 119 -2.30 0.21 24.79
CA ASP A 119 -1.40 -0.92 25.05
C ASP A 119 -0.57 -1.24 23.79
N LYS A 120 -1.22 -1.31 22.63
CA LYS A 120 -0.55 -1.68 21.39
C LYS A 120 0.39 -0.58 20.89
N VAL A 121 0.01 0.69 21.00
CA VAL A 121 0.90 1.81 20.61
C VAL A 121 2.14 1.83 21.51
N ASN A 122 1.98 1.66 22.83
CA ASN A 122 3.12 1.63 23.76
C ASN A 122 4.05 0.44 23.47
N GLU A 123 3.49 -0.74 23.18
CA GLU A 123 4.27 -1.90 22.74
C GLU A 123 5.10 -1.59 21.48
N LEU A 124 4.47 -1.00 20.46
CA LEU A 124 5.15 -0.66 19.20
C LEU A 124 6.24 0.40 19.40
N LEU A 125 5.97 1.44 20.18
CA LEU A 125 6.96 2.48 20.51
C LEU A 125 8.18 1.87 21.21
N LYS A 126 7.96 0.93 22.14
CA LYS A 126 9.03 0.22 22.83
C LYS A 126 9.89 -0.62 21.87
N ILE A 127 9.25 -1.32 20.92
CA ILE A 127 9.97 -2.14 19.91
C ILE A 127 10.95 -1.29 19.09
N VAL A 128 10.57 -0.04 18.78
CA VAL A 128 11.40 0.86 17.96
C VAL A 128 12.23 1.87 18.78
N GLY A 129 12.17 1.84 20.12
CA GLY A 129 12.93 2.72 21.02
C GLY A 129 12.50 4.18 20.95
N LEU A 130 11.21 4.45 20.81
CA LEU A 130 10.63 5.80 20.68
C LEU A 130 9.61 6.11 21.79
N GLU A 131 9.71 5.48 22.97
CA GLU A 131 8.76 5.66 24.07
C GLU A 131 8.68 7.12 24.54
N ASP A 132 9.82 7.82 24.55
CA ASP A 132 9.96 9.22 24.95
C ASP A 132 9.50 10.23 23.87
N LYS A 133 9.12 9.75 22.68
CA LYS A 133 8.70 10.57 21.53
C LYS A 133 7.20 10.44 21.21
N ALA A 134 6.42 9.85 22.08
CA ALA A 134 5.00 9.59 21.84
C ALA A 134 4.15 10.83 21.59
N ASN A 135 4.49 11.96 22.25
CA ASN A 135 3.75 13.24 22.24
C ASN A 135 4.38 14.28 21.32
#